data_41f479b969691a480cd91ad053e1bc26
#
_entry.id   41f479b969691a480cd91ad053e1bc26
#
_cell.length_a   1.000
_cell.length_b   1.000
_cell.length_c   1.000
_cell.angle_alpha   90.00
_cell.angle_beta   90.00
_cell.angle_gamma   90.00
#
_symmetry.space_group_name_H-M   'P 1'
#
loop_
_entity.id
_entity.type
_entity.pdbx_description
1 polymer ?
#
loop_
_entity_poly.entity_id
_entity_poly.type
_entity_poly.pdbx_seq_one_letter_code
_entity_poly.pdbx_strand_id
1 'polypeptide(L)'
;RSVNHRIVDHNASSYFMLTGQPPLRDSQLIRGSSPSNAPAYGSVLSKLMPTERALPDYVHLPKRFFNCGHFIPGVLAGFLGDAHDPFIAGDPSKGDYRVPGLEQTLGVGRFGQRRQLLSQLDRGLDEPVPPRALNRKDVFYEKAFDLITAAEAREAFRLDDEPESVRRRYGLRREISGVQGGGMPHLGQCMLLARRLIERGVRLVSVWAGRQAFDGHKGHYQSLVKGLCPPTDQ
;
A
#
# COMPACT_ATOMS: atom_id res chain seq x y z
N ARG A 1 6.07 0.92 24.90
CA ARG A 1 6.77 -0.39 24.85
C ARG A 1 7.65 -0.42 23.62
N SER A 2 8.90 -0.89 23.76
CA SER A 2 9.82 -1.09 22.65
C SER A 2 9.64 -2.47 22.04
N VAL A 3 9.67 -2.56 20.70
CA VAL A 3 9.74 -3.82 19.98
C VAL A 3 11.22 -4.14 19.76
N ASN A 4 11.64 -5.35 20.09
CA ASN A 4 13.02 -5.79 19.96
C ASN A 4 13.10 -7.14 19.24
N HIS A 5 14.12 -7.33 18.42
CA HIS A 5 14.45 -8.59 17.75
C HIS A 5 15.96 -8.71 17.53
N ARG A 6 16.44 -9.93 17.24
CA ARG A 6 17.87 -10.23 17.06
C ARG A 6 18.37 -10.09 15.62
N ILE A 7 17.50 -9.74 14.67
CA ILE A 7 17.85 -9.60 13.25
C ILE A 7 18.47 -8.23 13.05
N VAL A 8 19.72 -8.18 12.55
CA VAL A 8 20.50 -6.95 12.39
C VAL A 8 20.47 -6.38 10.96
N ASP A 9 20.03 -7.16 9.98
CA ASP A 9 19.90 -6.71 8.59
C ASP A 9 18.60 -5.93 8.36
N HIS A 10 18.66 -4.82 7.64
CA HIS A 10 17.52 -3.92 7.41
C HIS A 10 16.34 -4.63 6.70
N ASN A 11 16.64 -5.42 5.67
CA ASN A 11 15.59 -6.03 4.87
C ASN A 11 14.94 -7.21 5.60
N ALA A 12 15.78 -8.02 6.24
CA ALA A 12 15.32 -9.16 7.03
C ALA A 12 14.52 -8.72 8.27
N SER A 13 14.98 -7.67 8.97
CA SER A 13 14.26 -7.11 10.11
C SER A 13 12.93 -6.47 9.69
N SER A 14 12.92 -5.74 8.58
CA SER A 14 11.69 -5.15 8.04
C SER A 14 10.68 -6.23 7.67
N TYR A 15 11.13 -7.30 7.02
CA TYR A 15 10.27 -8.45 6.71
C TYR A 15 9.68 -9.08 7.99
N PHE A 16 10.52 -9.33 8.99
CA PHE A 16 10.08 -9.88 10.26
C PHE A 16 9.04 -8.99 10.95
N MET A 17 9.28 -7.68 10.99
CA MET A 17 8.37 -6.72 11.59
C MET A 17 7.02 -6.60 10.85
N LEU A 18 7.01 -6.80 9.54
CA LEU A 18 5.81 -6.67 8.72
C LEU A 18 4.99 -7.97 8.64
N THR A 19 5.60 -9.12 8.92
CA THR A 19 4.95 -10.43 8.79
C THR A 19 4.83 -11.19 10.10
N GLY A 20 5.61 -10.83 11.13
CA GLY A 20 5.77 -11.60 12.37
C GLY A 20 6.55 -12.91 12.19
N GLN A 21 7.10 -13.17 11.01
CA GLN A 21 7.82 -14.40 10.70
C GLN A 21 9.27 -14.11 10.30
N PRO A 22 10.24 -14.89 10.79
CA PRO A 22 11.63 -14.75 10.34
C PRO A 22 11.73 -15.10 8.86
N PRO A 23 12.72 -14.54 8.14
CA PRO A 23 12.99 -14.94 6.76
C PRO A 23 13.29 -16.45 6.67
N LEU A 24 12.79 -17.10 5.61
CA LEU A 24 12.95 -18.54 5.38
C LEU A 24 14.40 -19.01 5.19
N ARG A 25 15.32 -18.09 4.95
CA ARG A 25 16.76 -18.37 4.81
C ARG A 25 17.53 -17.33 5.61
N ASP A 26 18.63 -17.75 6.21
CA ASP A 26 19.62 -16.88 6.88
C ASP A 26 20.34 -15.89 5.94
N SER A 27 19.84 -15.71 4.72
CA SER A 27 20.41 -14.73 3.81
C SER A 27 20.04 -13.34 4.27
N GLN A 28 21.02 -12.58 4.63
CA GLN A 28 20.95 -11.17 5.00
C GLN A 28 20.27 -10.27 3.95
N LEU A 29 19.94 -10.80 2.79
CA LEU A 29 19.38 -10.04 1.69
C LEU A 29 18.13 -10.75 1.16
N ILE A 30 16.97 -10.42 1.74
CA ILE A 30 15.68 -10.74 1.09
C ILE A 30 15.55 -9.85 -0.13
N ARG A 31 15.60 -10.46 -1.30
CA ARG A 31 15.47 -9.78 -2.60
C ARG A 31 14.20 -10.23 -3.28
N GLY A 32 13.27 -9.27 -3.46
CA GLY A 32 12.04 -9.52 -4.20
C GLY A 32 10.99 -10.35 -3.46
N SER A 33 9.83 -10.51 -4.08
CA SER A 33 8.71 -11.29 -3.58
C SER A 33 8.78 -12.74 -4.05
N SER A 34 8.30 -13.65 -3.20
CA SER A 34 8.14 -15.07 -3.53
C SER A 34 6.79 -15.57 -3.03
N PRO A 35 6.15 -16.50 -3.74
CA PRO A 35 4.93 -17.16 -3.25
C PRO A 35 5.11 -17.93 -1.93
N SER A 36 6.36 -18.20 -1.53
CA SER A 36 6.68 -18.85 -0.24
C SER A 36 6.86 -17.87 0.92
N ASN A 37 6.83 -16.57 0.67
CA ASN A 37 6.96 -15.57 1.72
C ASN A 37 5.74 -15.59 2.64
N ALA A 38 5.96 -15.27 3.92
CA ALA A 38 4.86 -15.04 4.84
C ALA A 38 4.09 -13.76 4.44
N PRO A 39 2.77 -13.74 4.63
CA PRO A 39 1.94 -12.59 4.30
C PRO A 39 2.13 -11.44 5.29
N ALA A 40 1.95 -10.22 4.80
CA ALA A 40 1.79 -9.04 5.64
C ALA A 40 0.54 -9.13 6.52
N TYR A 41 0.53 -8.44 7.65
CA TYR A 41 -0.64 -8.38 8.53
C TYR A 41 -1.91 -7.92 7.79
N GLY A 42 -1.78 -6.92 6.92
CA GLY A 42 -2.90 -6.43 6.12
C GLY A 42 -3.45 -7.47 5.14
N SER A 43 -2.57 -8.29 4.58
CA SER A 43 -2.97 -9.41 3.71
C SER A 43 -3.71 -10.51 4.47
N VAL A 44 -3.30 -10.78 5.71
CA VAL A 44 -4.03 -11.71 6.60
C VAL A 44 -5.41 -11.17 6.92
N LEU A 45 -5.52 -9.89 7.27
CA LEU A 45 -6.81 -9.23 7.54
C LEU A 45 -7.71 -9.22 6.30
N SER A 46 -7.16 -8.92 5.11
CA SER A 46 -7.90 -9.00 3.84
C SER A 46 -8.53 -10.37 3.60
N LYS A 47 -7.87 -11.44 4.03
CA LYS A 47 -8.39 -12.80 3.88
C LYS A 47 -9.41 -13.16 4.95
N LEU A 48 -9.17 -12.80 6.20
CA LEU A 48 -9.98 -13.24 7.34
C LEU A 48 -11.17 -12.32 7.62
N MET A 49 -11.04 -11.04 7.30
CA MET A 49 -12.01 -10.00 7.61
C MET A 49 -12.18 -9.03 6.43
N PRO A 50 -12.61 -9.52 5.25
CA PRO A 50 -12.78 -8.65 4.09
C PRO A 50 -13.81 -7.56 4.39
N THR A 51 -13.65 -6.38 3.78
CA THR A 51 -14.68 -5.34 3.81
C THR A 51 -15.81 -5.69 2.85
N GLU A 52 -17.03 -5.34 3.23
CA GLU A 52 -18.21 -5.43 2.35
C GLU A 52 -18.35 -4.21 1.44
N ARG A 53 -17.50 -3.19 1.64
CA ARG A 53 -17.52 -1.95 0.87
C ARG A 53 -16.71 -2.07 -0.41
N ALA A 54 -16.98 -1.21 -1.38
CA ALA A 54 -16.20 -1.08 -2.61
C ALA A 54 -14.85 -0.39 -2.36
N LEU A 55 -14.12 -0.83 -1.33
CA LEU A 55 -12.80 -0.33 -0.92
C LEU A 55 -11.83 -1.49 -0.79
N PRO A 56 -10.52 -1.26 -1.01
CA PRO A 56 -9.52 -2.28 -0.71
C PRO A 56 -9.49 -2.62 0.79
N ASP A 57 -9.33 -3.89 1.11
CA ASP A 57 -9.18 -4.33 2.50
C ASP A 57 -7.87 -3.84 3.12
N TYR A 58 -6.82 -3.78 2.30
CA TYR A 58 -5.48 -3.38 2.69
C TYR A 58 -4.90 -2.37 1.70
N VAL A 59 -4.43 -1.23 2.19
CA VAL A 59 -3.81 -0.16 1.40
C VAL A 59 -2.37 0.08 1.87
N HIS A 60 -1.46 0.32 0.92
CA HIS A 60 -0.08 0.71 1.22
C HIS A 60 0.27 2.04 0.56
N LEU A 61 0.92 2.92 1.32
CA LEU A 61 1.28 4.29 0.94
C LEU A 61 2.78 4.53 1.13
N PRO A 62 3.40 5.41 0.35
CA PRO A 62 2.95 5.95 -0.93
C PRO A 62 3.28 5.02 -2.10
N LYS A 63 4.20 4.08 -1.91
CA LYS A 63 4.71 3.15 -2.92
C LYS A 63 5.27 1.91 -2.24
N ARG A 64 5.48 0.83 -3.00
CA ARG A 64 6.07 -0.41 -2.48
C ARG A 64 7.35 -0.12 -1.70
N PHE A 65 7.47 -0.79 -0.56
CA PHE A 65 8.62 -0.64 0.32
C PHE A 65 9.91 -1.05 -0.42
N PHE A 66 10.83 -0.10 -0.53
CA PHE A 66 12.10 -0.28 -1.24
C PHE A 66 13.26 0.12 -0.34
N ASN A 67 14.19 -0.80 -0.15
CA ASN A 67 15.39 -0.56 0.65
C ASN A 67 16.61 -1.30 0.08
N CYS A 68 17.80 -0.74 0.23
CA CYS A 68 19.06 -1.33 -0.21
C CYS A 68 19.04 -1.88 -1.65
N GLY A 69 18.39 -1.16 -2.58
CA GLY A 69 18.32 -1.57 -3.98
C GLY A 69 17.23 -2.60 -4.32
N HIS A 70 16.40 -3.01 -3.36
CA HIS A 70 15.41 -4.08 -3.53
C HIS A 70 14.04 -3.71 -2.98
N PHE A 71 12.98 -4.25 -3.59
CA PHE A 71 11.65 -4.26 -2.99
C PHE A 71 11.58 -5.29 -1.87
N ILE A 72 11.07 -4.87 -0.71
CA ILE A 72 10.91 -5.74 0.45
C ILE A 72 9.58 -6.48 0.35
N PRO A 73 9.58 -7.82 0.44
CA PRO A 73 8.36 -8.63 0.23
C PRO A 73 7.35 -8.55 1.37
N GLY A 74 7.77 -8.12 2.56
CA GLY A 74 6.94 -8.16 3.78
C GLY A 74 5.69 -7.29 3.79
N VAL A 75 5.41 -6.55 2.70
CA VAL A 75 4.14 -5.81 2.52
C VAL A 75 3.13 -6.56 1.66
N LEU A 76 3.52 -7.68 1.05
CA LEU A 76 2.74 -8.44 0.09
C LEU A 76 2.08 -9.66 0.76
N ALA A 77 1.20 -10.31 0.00
CA ALA A 77 0.40 -11.42 0.48
C ALA A 77 1.15 -12.77 0.56
N GLY A 78 2.31 -12.89 -0.10
CA GLY A 78 3.10 -14.12 -0.08
C GLY A 78 2.28 -15.36 -0.42
N PHE A 79 2.29 -16.38 0.43
CA PHE A 79 1.58 -17.64 0.16
C PHE A 79 0.04 -17.53 0.17
N LEU A 80 -0.53 -16.40 0.59
CA LEU A 80 -1.98 -16.18 0.46
C LEU A 80 -2.40 -15.88 -0.97
N GLY A 81 -1.44 -15.47 -1.82
CA GLY A 81 -1.66 -15.13 -3.22
C GLY A 81 -2.04 -13.67 -3.44
N ASP A 82 -1.77 -13.18 -4.64
CA ASP A 82 -1.85 -11.76 -5.07
C ASP A 82 -3.23 -11.12 -4.81
N ALA A 83 -4.25 -11.95 -4.59
CA ALA A 83 -5.59 -11.56 -4.16
C ALA A 83 -5.61 -10.68 -2.93
N HIS A 84 -4.67 -10.87 -2.08
CA HIS A 84 -4.59 -10.24 -0.79
C HIS A 84 -3.42 -9.25 -0.71
N ASP A 85 -2.82 -8.92 -1.86
CA ASP A 85 -1.81 -7.87 -1.93
C ASP A 85 -2.42 -6.50 -1.60
N PRO A 86 -1.63 -5.57 -1.02
CA PRO A 86 -2.11 -4.24 -0.76
C PRO A 86 -2.41 -3.47 -2.05
N PHE A 87 -3.45 -2.68 -2.02
CA PHE A 87 -3.64 -1.64 -3.03
C PHE A 87 -2.63 -0.52 -2.82
N ILE A 88 -1.76 -0.27 -3.80
CA ILE A 88 -0.76 0.79 -3.74
C ILE A 88 -1.40 2.10 -4.22
N ALA A 89 -1.71 2.98 -3.28
CA ALA A 89 -2.51 4.16 -3.58
C ALA A 89 -1.73 5.39 -4.10
N GLY A 90 -0.40 5.32 -4.14
CA GLY A 90 0.41 6.45 -4.60
C GLY A 90 0.73 7.47 -3.52
N ASP A 91 1.33 8.60 -3.91
CA ASP A 91 1.80 9.66 -3.01
C ASP A 91 0.82 10.85 -2.97
N PRO A 92 -0.04 10.94 -1.94
CA PRO A 92 -1.06 11.99 -1.84
C PRO A 92 -0.49 13.38 -1.51
N SER A 93 0.80 13.50 -1.26
CA SER A 93 1.45 14.80 -1.03
C SER A 93 1.76 15.58 -2.31
N LYS A 94 1.67 14.94 -3.46
CA LYS A 94 1.92 15.56 -4.75
C LYS A 94 0.72 16.39 -5.19
N GLY A 95 0.97 17.55 -5.80
CA GLY A 95 -0.10 18.44 -6.27
C GLY A 95 -0.95 17.86 -7.40
N ASP A 96 -0.41 16.93 -8.16
CA ASP A 96 -1.07 16.20 -9.24
C ASP A 96 -1.53 14.79 -8.83
N TYR A 97 -1.73 14.56 -7.52
CA TYR A 97 -2.09 13.26 -6.99
C TYR A 97 -3.34 12.68 -7.66
N ARG A 98 -3.16 11.51 -8.20
CA ARG A 98 -4.23 10.64 -8.70
C ARG A 98 -3.97 9.23 -8.22
N VAL A 99 -5.02 8.53 -7.90
CA VAL A 99 -4.92 7.14 -7.45
C VAL A 99 -4.68 6.23 -8.65
N PRO A 100 -3.57 5.48 -8.70
CA PRO A 100 -3.30 4.60 -9.82
C PRO A 100 -4.44 3.61 -10.08
N GLY A 101 -4.95 3.61 -11.31
CA GLY A 101 -6.03 2.71 -11.73
C GLY A 101 -7.46 3.16 -11.39
N LEU A 102 -7.65 4.23 -10.62
CA LEU A 102 -8.98 4.80 -10.36
C LEU A 102 -9.32 5.98 -11.30
N GLU A 103 -8.41 6.37 -12.15
CA GLU A 103 -8.68 7.37 -13.17
C GLU A 103 -9.65 6.81 -14.22
N GLN A 104 -10.83 7.40 -14.29
CA GLN A 104 -11.80 7.03 -15.31
C GLN A 104 -11.39 7.60 -16.67
N THR A 105 -10.60 6.84 -17.42
CA THR A 105 -10.33 7.14 -18.83
C THR A 105 -11.49 6.70 -19.75
N LEU A 106 -12.40 5.87 -19.24
CA LEU A 106 -13.54 5.32 -19.98
C LEU A 106 -14.82 5.52 -19.16
N GLY A 107 -15.91 5.94 -19.82
CA GLY A 107 -17.23 6.03 -19.18
C GLY A 107 -17.68 4.68 -18.61
N VAL A 108 -18.43 4.71 -17.50
CA VAL A 108 -18.93 3.52 -16.77
C VAL A 108 -19.63 2.50 -17.71
N GLY A 109 -20.35 2.98 -18.73
CA GLY A 109 -20.99 2.12 -19.73
C GLY A 109 -20.02 1.27 -20.56
N ARG A 110 -18.86 1.83 -20.92
CA ARG A 110 -17.82 1.08 -21.67
C ARG A 110 -17.14 0.03 -20.78
N PHE A 111 -16.99 0.28 -19.49
CA PHE A 111 -16.51 -0.72 -18.55
C PHE A 111 -17.49 -1.89 -18.41
N GLY A 112 -18.79 -1.62 -18.32
CA GLY A 112 -19.82 -2.65 -18.30
C GLY A 112 -19.82 -3.52 -19.55
N GLN A 113 -19.71 -2.90 -20.75
CA GLN A 113 -19.59 -3.62 -22.02
C GLN A 113 -18.34 -4.51 -22.10
N ARG A 114 -17.19 -4.02 -21.62
CA ARG A 114 -15.97 -4.82 -21.56
C ARG A 114 -16.09 -6.02 -20.63
N ARG A 115 -16.73 -5.84 -19.46
CA ARG A 115 -17.01 -6.92 -18.52
C ARG A 115 -17.89 -8.00 -19.17
N GLN A 116 -18.96 -7.58 -19.83
CA GLN A 116 -19.84 -8.49 -20.55
C GLN A 116 -19.12 -9.26 -21.66
N LEU A 117 -18.30 -8.57 -22.43
CA LEU A 117 -17.48 -9.19 -23.49
C LEU A 117 -16.48 -10.20 -22.90
N LEU A 118 -15.78 -9.85 -21.81
CA LEU A 118 -14.85 -10.73 -21.12
C LEU A 118 -15.56 -12.00 -20.64
N SER A 119 -16.73 -11.86 -20.01
CA SER A 119 -17.53 -13.01 -19.53
C SER A 119 -18.06 -13.89 -20.67
N GLN A 120 -18.24 -13.35 -21.89
CA GLN A 120 -18.61 -14.12 -23.06
C GLN A 120 -17.40 -14.88 -23.64
N LEU A 121 -16.22 -14.26 -23.65
CA LEU A 121 -14.98 -14.90 -24.08
C LEU A 121 -14.58 -16.04 -23.13
N ASP A 122 -14.68 -15.82 -21.83
CA ASP A 122 -14.37 -16.85 -20.81
C ASP A 122 -15.30 -18.06 -20.89
N ARG A 123 -16.56 -17.88 -21.31
CA ARG A 123 -17.51 -18.98 -21.56
C ARG A 123 -17.26 -19.71 -22.90
N GLY A 124 -16.61 -19.05 -23.84
CA GLY A 124 -16.31 -19.61 -25.16
C GLY A 124 -14.98 -20.36 -25.27
N LEU A 125 -14.17 -20.32 -24.21
CA LEU A 125 -12.92 -21.06 -24.15
C LEU A 125 -13.20 -22.46 -23.56
N ASP A 126 -13.35 -23.46 -24.42
CA ASP A 126 -13.57 -24.87 -24.09
C ASP A 126 -12.36 -25.57 -23.39
N GLU A 127 -11.37 -24.85 -22.94
CA GLU A 127 -10.30 -25.44 -22.14
C GLU A 127 -10.74 -25.61 -20.69
N PRO A 128 -10.57 -26.80 -20.08
CA PRO A 128 -10.90 -27.07 -18.70
C PRO A 128 -9.93 -26.33 -17.76
N VAL A 129 -10.13 -25.04 -17.58
CA VAL A 129 -9.46 -24.29 -16.50
C VAL A 129 -9.97 -24.82 -15.18
N PRO A 130 -9.11 -25.22 -14.24
CA PRO A 130 -9.57 -25.75 -12.95
C PRO A 130 -10.58 -24.80 -12.29
N PRO A 131 -11.73 -25.29 -11.80
CA PRO A 131 -12.78 -24.43 -11.21
C PRO A 131 -12.30 -23.47 -10.12
N ARG A 132 -11.23 -23.84 -9.41
CA ARG A 132 -10.57 -22.99 -8.41
C ARG A 132 -9.88 -21.75 -8.97
N ALA A 133 -9.38 -21.80 -10.21
CA ALA A 133 -8.70 -20.65 -10.83
C ALA A 133 -9.72 -19.65 -11.42
N LEU A 134 -10.83 -20.14 -11.95
CA LEU A 134 -11.93 -19.31 -12.46
C LEU A 134 -12.59 -18.53 -11.33
N ASN A 135 -13.00 -19.18 -10.24
CA ASN A 135 -13.64 -18.52 -9.09
C ASN A 135 -12.75 -17.44 -8.41
N ARG A 136 -11.43 -17.60 -8.46
CA ARG A 136 -10.51 -16.59 -7.92
C ARG A 136 -10.43 -15.35 -8.80
N LYS A 137 -10.34 -15.52 -10.12
CA LYS A 137 -10.28 -14.40 -11.06
C LYS A 137 -11.57 -13.57 -11.02
N ASP A 138 -12.73 -14.21 -10.95
CA ASP A 138 -14.01 -13.54 -10.95
C ASP A 138 -14.19 -12.62 -9.75
N VAL A 139 -13.85 -13.07 -8.54
CA VAL A 139 -13.91 -12.25 -7.32
C VAL A 139 -12.98 -11.02 -7.40
N PHE A 140 -11.83 -11.16 -8.05
CA PHE A 140 -10.91 -10.03 -8.25
C PHE A 140 -11.42 -9.02 -9.23
N TYR A 141 -11.92 -9.48 -10.38
CA TYR A 141 -12.51 -8.60 -11.38
C TYR A 141 -13.71 -7.86 -10.81
N GLU A 142 -14.54 -8.53 -10.00
CA GLU A 142 -15.65 -7.89 -9.31
C GLU A 142 -15.17 -6.78 -8.36
N LYS A 143 -14.26 -7.10 -7.43
CA LYS A 143 -13.70 -6.10 -6.49
C LYS A 143 -13.01 -4.95 -7.22
N ALA A 144 -12.24 -5.23 -8.27
CA ALA A 144 -11.60 -4.19 -9.07
C ALA A 144 -12.61 -3.33 -9.83
N PHE A 145 -13.65 -3.94 -10.37
CA PHE A 145 -14.74 -3.23 -11.03
C PHE A 145 -15.49 -2.33 -10.06
N ASP A 146 -15.86 -2.86 -8.89
CA ASP A 146 -16.54 -2.11 -7.84
C ASP A 146 -15.69 -0.93 -7.38
N LEU A 147 -14.39 -1.14 -7.17
CA LEU A 147 -13.45 -0.09 -6.79
C LEU A 147 -13.38 1.03 -7.84
N ILE A 148 -13.33 0.69 -9.13
CA ILE A 148 -13.22 1.67 -10.22
C ILE A 148 -14.53 2.42 -10.43
N THR A 149 -15.68 1.76 -10.25
CA THR A 149 -16.99 2.32 -10.55
C THR A 149 -17.66 3.02 -9.37
N ALA A 150 -17.35 2.63 -8.15
CA ALA A 150 -17.95 3.19 -6.96
C ALA A 150 -17.52 4.65 -6.71
N ALA A 151 -18.50 5.53 -6.54
CA ALA A 151 -18.25 6.91 -6.14
C ALA A 151 -17.59 6.98 -4.76
N GLU A 152 -18.01 6.12 -3.82
CA GLU A 152 -17.47 6.01 -2.47
C GLU A 152 -15.95 5.77 -2.48
N ALA A 153 -15.47 4.90 -3.37
CA ALA A 153 -14.03 4.63 -3.49
C ALA A 153 -13.26 5.87 -3.92
N ARG A 154 -13.74 6.56 -4.96
CA ARG A 154 -13.10 7.80 -5.43
C ARG A 154 -13.07 8.89 -4.36
N GLU A 155 -14.18 9.08 -3.64
CA GLU A 155 -14.30 10.04 -2.56
C GLU A 155 -13.38 9.69 -1.38
N ALA A 156 -13.21 8.40 -1.07
CA ALA A 156 -12.34 7.96 0.01
C ALA A 156 -10.88 8.40 -0.18
N PHE A 157 -10.40 8.35 -1.43
CA PHE A 157 -9.03 8.70 -1.76
C PHE A 157 -8.81 10.19 -2.06
N ARG A 158 -9.86 11.00 -2.15
CA ARG A 158 -9.74 12.42 -2.53
C ARG A 158 -9.45 13.30 -1.31
N LEU A 159 -8.20 13.73 -1.15
CA LEU A 159 -7.77 14.62 -0.06
C LEU A 159 -8.20 16.08 -0.25
N ASP A 160 -8.60 16.48 -1.45
CA ASP A 160 -9.09 17.84 -1.71
C ASP A 160 -10.40 18.15 -1.00
N ASP A 161 -11.12 17.11 -0.55
CA ASP A 161 -12.32 17.26 0.28
C ASP A 161 -12.00 17.62 1.75
N GLU A 162 -10.77 17.44 2.19
CA GLU A 162 -10.34 17.80 3.53
C GLU A 162 -10.08 19.32 3.61
N PRO A 163 -10.52 19.99 4.69
CA PRO A 163 -10.20 21.40 4.91
C PRO A 163 -8.70 21.66 4.87
N GLU A 164 -8.29 22.76 4.26
CA GLU A 164 -6.88 23.11 4.15
C GLU A 164 -6.20 23.22 5.53
N SER A 165 -6.92 23.70 6.54
CA SER A 165 -6.44 23.74 7.93
C SER A 165 -6.08 22.35 8.48
N VAL A 166 -6.85 21.32 8.15
CA VAL A 166 -6.57 19.93 8.50
C VAL A 166 -5.36 19.42 7.73
N ARG A 167 -5.31 19.64 6.41
CA ARG A 167 -4.18 19.25 5.56
C ARG A 167 -2.87 19.87 6.03
N ARG A 168 -2.89 21.14 6.46
CA ARG A 168 -1.73 21.83 7.02
C ARG A 168 -1.28 21.28 8.37
N ARG A 169 -2.21 20.86 9.24
CA ARG A 169 -1.89 20.23 10.53
C ARG A 169 -1.18 18.90 10.39
N TYR A 170 -1.48 18.12 9.34
CA TYR A 170 -0.76 16.89 9.01
C TYR A 170 0.57 17.17 8.27
N GLY A 171 0.87 18.41 7.93
CA GLY A 171 2.05 18.80 7.16
C GLY A 171 1.88 18.65 5.66
N LEU A 172 2.09 19.76 4.97
CA LEU A 172 2.17 19.78 3.50
C LEU A 172 3.53 19.28 3.06
N ARG A 173 3.62 18.79 1.79
CA ARG A 173 4.87 18.34 1.20
C ARG A 173 5.96 19.41 1.30
N ARG A 174 7.04 19.05 1.98
CA ARG A 174 8.23 19.90 2.10
C ARG A 174 9.48 19.05 2.04
N GLU A 175 10.25 19.19 0.98
CA GLU A 175 11.57 18.57 0.87
C GLU A 175 12.63 19.44 1.55
N ILE A 176 13.51 18.82 2.32
CA ILE A 176 14.56 19.49 3.07
C ILE A 176 15.90 19.09 2.49
N SER A 177 16.60 20.06 1.93
CA SER A 177 17.94 19.83 1.36
C SER A 177 18.93 19.38 2.43
N GLY A 178 19.79 18.43 2.06
CA GLY A 178 20.83 17.90 2.96
C GLY A 178 20.32 16.91 4.00
N VAL A 179 19.04 16.59 4.01
CA VAL A 179 18.47 15.52 4.86
C VAL A 179 18.23 14.27 4.03
N GLN A 180 18.62 13.12 4.58
CA GLN A 180 18.41 11.83 3.93
C GLN A 180 16.90 11.60 3.68
N GLY A 181 16.55 11.17 2.46
CA GLY A 181 15.14 11.00 2.09
C GLY A 181 14.32 12.30 1.98
N GLY A 182 14.97 13.48 1.96
CA GLY A 182 14.30 14.77 1.85
C GLY A 182 13.44 15.14 3.07
N GLY A 183 13.61 14.47 4.21
CA GLY A 183 12.85 14.75 5.44
C GLY A 183 11.43 14.16 5.43
N MET A 184 11.20 13.06 4.75
CA MET A 184 9.90 12.38 4.66
C MET A 184 8.75 13.28 4.15
N PRO A 185 8.93 13.96 3.02
CA PRO A 185 8.00 15.01 2.56
C PRO A 185 6.57 14.54 2.30
N HIS A 186 6.35 13.25 2.19
CA HIS A 186 5.05 12.62 1.93
C HIS A 186 4.30 12.18 3.20
N LEU A 187 4.99 12.10 4.34
CA LEU A 187 4.48 11.39 5.54
C LEU A 187 3.14 11.97 6.01
N GLY A 188 3.05 13.28 6.21
CA GLY A 188 1.86 13.92 6.75
C GLY A 188 0.61 13.67 5.91
N GLN A 189 0.69 13.86 4.60
CA GLN A 189 -0.47 13.63 3.71
C GLN A 189 -0.80 12.13 3.56
N CYS A 190 0.21 11.24 3.65
CA CYS A 190 -0.04 9.80 3.72
C CYS A 190 -0.77 9.40 5.01
N MET A 191 -0.42 9.99 6.15
CA MET A 191 -1.11 9.74 7.42
C MET A 191 -2.53 10.30 7.43
N LEU A 192 -2.75 11.47 6.81
CA LEU A 192 -4.09 12.02 6.64
C LEU A 192 -4.96 11.10 5.77
N LEU A 193 -4.43 10.63 4.64
CA LEU A 193 -5.15 9.68 3.78
C LEU A 193 -5.40 8.36 4.51
N ALA A 194 -4.42 7.86 5.27
CA ALA A 194 -4.59 6.64 6.06
C ALA A 194 -5.75 6.75 7.06
N ARG A 195 -5.82 7.85 7.83
CA ARG A 195 -6.96 8.13 8.73
C ARG A 195 -8.28 8.09 7.97
N ARG A 196 -8.36 8.83 6.86
CA ARG A 196 -9.57 8.93 6.03
C ARG A 196 -10.03 7.58 5.50
N LEU A 197 -9.11 6.72 5.08
CA LEU A 197 -9.41 5.38 4.60
C LEU A 197 -9.93 4.45 5.72
N ILE A 198 -9.31 4.51 6.90
CA ILE A 198 -9.78 3.75 8.07
C ILE A 198 -11.19 4.19 8.50
N GLU A 199 -11.46 5.50 8.54
CA GLU A 199 -12.80 6.04 8.85
C GLU A 199 -13.86 5.54 7.86
N ARG A 200 -13.48 5.19 6.63
CA ARG A 200 -14.34 4.64 5.59
C ARG A 200 -14.40 3.11 5.53
N GLY A 201 -13.66 2.43 6.42
CA GLY A 201 -13.76 0.98 6.61
C GLY A 201 -12.66 0.14 5.95
N VAL A 202 -11.58 0.75 5.44
CA VAL A 202 -10.36 0.01 5.10
C VAL A 202 -9.81 -0.63 6.38
N ARG A 203 -9.48 -1.91 6.32
CA ARG A 203 -9.10 -2.69 7.53
C ARG A 203 -7.72 -2.34 8.03
N LEU A 204 -6.78 -2.11 7.13
CA LEU A 204 -5.42 -1.74 7.47
C LEU A 204 -4.83 -0.82 6.40
N VAL A 205 -4.13 0.21 6.84
CA VAL A 205 -3.30 1.05 5.98
C VAL A 205 -1.88 1.02 6.51
N SER A 206 -0.93 0.63 5.68
CA SER A 206 0.49 0.72 5.99
C SER A 206 1.12 1.91 5.29
N VAL A 207 1.92 2.67 6.02
CA VAL A 207 2.60 3.86 5.49
C VAL A 207 4.10 3.66 5.58
N TRP A 208 4.77 3.76 4.44
CA TRP A 208 6.22 3.76 4.39
C TRP A 208 6.75 5.19 4.55
N ALA A 209 7.42 5.45 5.67
CA ALA A 209 7.96 6.78 5.98
C ALA A 209 9.15 7.19 5.08
N GLY A 210 9.82 6.22 4.44
CA GLY A 210 10.96 6.49 3.57
C GLY A 210 12.14 5.58 3.86
N ARG A 211 13.13 5.64 2.98
CA ARG A 211 14.35 4.85 3.12
C ARG A 211 15.18 5.37 4.30
N GLN A 212 15.50 4.50 5.25
CA GLN A 212 16.39 4.80 6.39
C GLN A 212 16.03 6.11 7.12
N ALA A 213 14.73 6.39 7.28
CA ALA A 213 14.26 7.64 7.83
C ALA A 213 14.92 7.95 9.19
N PHE A 214 14.96 6.98 10.09
CA PHE A 214 15.51 7.13 11.44
C PHE A 214 16.87 6.42 11.65
N ASP A 215 17.45 5.83 10.59
CA ASP A 215 18.76 5.17 10.62
C ASP A 215 19.77 5.99 9.80
N GLY A 216 20.27 7.05 10.41
CA GLY A 216 21.21 7.98 9.79
C GLY A 216 22.65 7.58 10.02
N HIS A 217 23.41 7.33 8.93
CA HIS A 217 24.84 7.01 9.01
C HIS A 217 25.74 8.25 9.17
N LYS A 218 25.25 9.44 8.83
CA LYS A 218 25.98 10.73 8.94
C LYS A 218 25.02 11.85 9.34
N GLY A 219 25.47 12.77 10.17
CA GLY A 219 24.71 13.96 10.55
C GLY A 219 23.35 13.65 11.17
N HIS A 220 23.23 12.56 11.92
CA HIS A 220 21.98 12.02 12.45
C HIS A 220 21.18 13.06 13.23
N TYR A 221 21.82 13.78 14.14
CA TYR A 221 21.18 14.84 14.92
C TYR A 221 20.53 15.93 14.05
N GLN A 222 21.28 16.40 13.03
CA GLN A 222 20.78 17.42 12.10
C GLN A 222 19.59 16.90 11.27
N SER A 223 19.68 15.64 10.85
CA SER A 223 18.59 14.98 10.12
C SER A 223 17.33 14.85 10.98
N LEU A 224 17.48 14.46 12.26
CA LEU A 224 16.34 14.40 13.19
C LEU A 224 15.71 15.78 13.37
N VAL A 225 16.47 16.77 13.79
CA VAL A 225 15.94 18.10 14.16
C VAL A 225 15.34 18.84 12.97
N LYS A 226 15.97 18.76 11.79
CA LYS A 226 15.51 19.55 10.63
C LYS A 226 14.49 18.81 9.76
N GLY A 227 14.54 17.48 9.72
CA GLY A 227 13.84 16.73 8.69
C GLY A 227 12.91 15.63 9.14
N LEU A 228 13.23 14.93 10.22
CA LEU A 228 12.48 13.72 10.60
C LEU A 228 11.49 13.98 11.74
N CYS A 229 11.91 14.68 12.80
CA CYS A 229 11.01 14.97 13.91
C CYS A 229 9.87 15.92 13.55
N PRO A 230 10.09 17.05 12.81
CA PRO A 230 8.99 17.97 12.53
C PRO A 230 7.78 17.34 11.81
N PRO A 231 7.95 16.51 10.75
CA PRO A 231 6.80 15.83 10.13
C PRO A 231 6.22 14.69 10.96
N THR A 232 6.91 14.24 12.02
CA THR A 232 6.43 13.18 12.91
C THR A 232 5.61 13.77 14.08
N ASP A 233 5.86 15.02 14.44
CA ASP A 233 5.15 15.74 15.52
C ASP A 233 3.84 16.40 15.07
N GLN A 234 3.54 16.41 13.79
CA GLN A 234 2.32 16.99 13.22
C GLN A 234 1.18 16.00 13.25
#